data_59495437f42674088f111f4570040c42
#
_entry.id   59495437f42674088f111f4570040c42
#
_cell.length_a   1.000
_cell.length_b   1.000
_cell.length_c   1.000
_cell.angle_alpha   90.00
_cell.angle_beta   90.00
_cell.angle_gamma   90.00
#
_symmetry.space_group_name_H-M   'P 1'
#
loop_
_entity.id
_entity.type
_entity.pdbx_description
1 polymer ?
#
loop_
_entity_poly.entity_id
_entity_poly.type
_entity_poly.pdbx_seq_one_letter_code
_entity_poly.pdbx_strand_id
1 'polypeptide(L)'
;MTILVEGWPIEEAPIGEGWASVAALATDRFDMAEEYFAAAVASEPGLDRRGQGAYFMGGVSFYFAFALAFALLRDKPLPNLTPHSFGIQRDGNLLNYRIAPGSGTSPVRAGALIEEAHAPLIARVREATRLSDAAQWRIIADGIASAFLYAGQHLEREAQGMKLGLEIVRDPTYRFFNGHTDYIEVEGKCFLKRGGCCRYYTADAGSFCATCILRPADEHAGEIRRRYFETEPELKAVEA
;
A
#
# COMPACT_ATOMS: atom_id res chain seq x y z
N MET A 1 -17.36 -14.28 -7.45
CA MET A 1 -16.40 -14.79 -6.43
C MET A 1 -16.06 -13.58 -5.57
N THR A 2 -16.55 -13.50 -4.36
CA THR A 2 -16.38 -12.32 -3.51
C THR A 2 -14.95 -12.31 -2.98
N ILE A 3 -14.16 -11.32 -3.39
CA ILE A 3 -12.80 -11.07 -2.88
C ILE A 3 -12.90 -10.31 -1.54
N LEU A 4 -14.12 -10.02 -1.11
CA LEU A 4 -14.40 -9.17 0.04
C LEU A 4 -13.92 -9.78 1.34
N VAL A 5 -13.27 -8.93 2.11
CA VAL A 5 -12.91 -9.17 3.50
C VAL A 5 -13.80 -8.24 4.31
N GLU A 6 -14.65 -8.81 5.14
CA GLU A 6 -15.53 -8.04 6.02
C GLU A 6 -14.70 -7.09 6.90
N GLY A 7 -15.06 -5.81 6.90
CA GLY A 7 -14.34 -4.77 7.64
C GLY A 7 -13.18 -4.08 6.90
N TRP A 8 -12.91 -4.44 5.65
CA TRP A 8 -11.89 -3.76 4.84
C TRP A 8 -12.52 -2.84 3.78
N PRO A 9 -11.90 -1.69 3.45
CA PRO A 9 -12.45 -0.72 2.50
C PRO A 9 -12.27 -1.15 1.04
N ILE A 10 -12.49 -2.44 0.72
CA ILE A 10 -12.47 -2.97 -0.65
C ILE A 10 -13.79 -3.69 -0.91
N GLU A 11 -14.50 -3.33 -1.95
CA GLU A 11 -15.73 -3.98 -2.38
C GLU A 11 -15.70 -4.42 -3.86
N GLU A 12 -16.50 -5.42 -4.22
CA GLU A 12 -16.74 -5.78 -5.62
C GLU A 12 -18.03 -5.11 -6.10
N ALA A 13 -17.87 -4.02 -6.88
CA ALA A 13 -19.00 -3.25 -7.42
C ALA A 13 -18.56 -2.45 -8.65
N PRO A 14 -19.50 -1.98 -9.50
CA PRO A 14 -19.15 -1.13 -10.65
C PRO A 14 -18.41 0.14 -10.23
N ILE A 15 -17.41 0.53 -11.02
CA ILE A 15 -16.73 1.81 -10.90
C ILE A 15 -17.65 2.85 -11.55
N GLY A 16 -18.53 3.45 -10.75
CA GLY A 16 -19.55 4.39 -11.17
C GLY A 16 -19.22 5.84 -10.82
N GLU A 17 -20.25 6.67 -10.75
CA GLU A 17 -20.13 8.07 -10.35
C GLU A 17 -19.45 8.24 -8.99
N GLY A 18 -18.59 9.24 -8.84
CA GLY A 18 -17.81 9.49 -7.63
C GLY A 18 -16.57 8.59 -7.47
N TRP A 19 -16.36 7.63 -8.39
CA TRP A 19 -15.18 6.74 -8.39
C TRP A 19 -14.24 7.07 -9.56
N ALA A 20 -12.95 6.90 -9.37
CA ALA A 20 -11.98 6.92 -10.46
C ALA A 20 -11.22 5.59 -10.54
N SER A 21 -11.14 5.02 -11.72
CA SER A 21 -10.21 3.91 -11.94
C SER A 21 -8.77 4.41 -11.86
N VAL A 22 -7.81 3.51 -11.58
CA VAL A 22 -6.39 3.86 -11.60
C VAL A 22 -5.96 4.42 -12.96
N ALA A 23 -6.56 3.95 -14.06
CA ALA A 23 -6.32 4.51 -15.39
C ALA A 23 -6.83 5.94 -15.49
N ALA A 24 -8.03 6.25 -15.00
CA ALA A 24 -8.58 7.60 -15.00
C ALA A 24 -7.76 8.54 -14.11
N LEU A 25 -7.28 8.09 -12.95
CA LEU A 25 -6.38 8.86 -12.09
C LEU A 25 -5.05 9.21 -12.80
N ALA A 26 -4.59 8.38 -13.71
CA ALA A 26 -3.39 8.69 -14.48
C ALA A 26 -3.63 9.68 -15.63
N THR A 27 -4.88 9.97 -16.00
CA THR A 27 -5.25 10.78 -17.17
C THR A 27 -6.13 11.98 -16.78
N ASP A 28 -7.43 11.82 -16.90
CA ASP A 28 -8.45 12.89 -16.85
C ASP A 28 -9.05 13.13 -15.46
N ARG A 29 -8.83 12.21 -14.51
CA ARG A 29 -9.34 12.31 -13.14
C ARG A 29 -8.21 12.45 -12.10
N PHE A 30 -7.10 13.06 -12.46
CA PHE A 30 -6.01 13.32 -11.51
C PHE A 30 -6.39 14.34 -10.42
N ASP A 31 -7.45 15.12 -10.64
CA ASP A 31 -8.11 15.95 -9.64
C ASP A 31 -8.43 15.19 -8.36
N MET A 32 -8.88 13.95 -8.45
CA MET A 32 -9.14 13.10 -7.29
C MET A 32 -7.87 12.71 -6.52
N ALA A 33 -6.73 12.57 -7.19
CA ALA A 33 -5.45 12.38 -6.51
C ALA A 33 -5.04 13.66 -5.75
N GLU A 34 -5.31 14.84 -6.32
CA GLU A 34 -5.08 16.13 -5.64
C GLU A 34 -5.96 16.28 -4.38
N GLU A 35 -7.21 15.85 -4.44
CA GLU A 35 -8.09 15.79 -3.26
C GLU A 35 -7.52 14.87 -2.18
N TYR A 36 -6.94 13.73 -2.58
CA TYR A 36 -6.27 12.83 -1.65
C TYR A 36 -5.04 13.49 -1.02
N PHE A 37 -4.24 14.22 -1.79
CA PHE A 37 -3.10 14.95 -1.24
C PHE A 37 -3.53 15.98 -0.21
N ALA A 38 -4.65 16.68 -0.45
CA ALA A 38 -5.23 17.61 0.52
C ALA A 38 -5.71 16.90 1.80
N ALA A 39 -6.32 15.73 1.67
CA ALA A 39 -6.73 14.92 2.83
C ALA A 39 -5.53 14.43 3.64
N ALA A 40 -4.45 14.02 2.99
CA ALA A 40 -3.22 13.61 3.67
C ALA A 40 -2.63 14.75 4.51
N VAL A 41 -2.68 16.00 4.02
CA VAL A 41 -2.27 17.18 4.81
C VAL A 41 -3.24 17.47 5.95
N ALA A 42 -4.54 17.27 5.76
CA ALA A 42 -5.52 17.46 6.83
C ALA A 42 -5.34 16.45 7.97
N SER A 43 -4.95 15.20 7.65
CA SER A 43 -4.64 14.17 8.64
C SER A 43 -3.25 14.35 9.27
N GLU A 44 -2.29 14.81 8.49
CA GLU A 44 -0.87 14.94 8.86
C GLU A 44 -0.38 16.36 8.51
N PRO A 45 -0.74 17.39 9.32
CA PRO A 45 -0.32 18.76 9.07
C PRO A 45 1.21 18.87 8.91
N GLY A 46 1.66 19.72 7.99
CA GLY A 46 3.08 19.88 7.67
C GLY A 46 3.65 18.82 6.72
N LEU A 47 2.91 17.75 6.39
CA LEU A 47 3.39 16.73 5.44
C LEU A 47 3.73 17.37 4.09
N ASP A 48 4.99 17.23 3.67
CA ASP A 48 5.46 17.86 2.44
C ASP A 48 4.82 17.21 1.19
N ARG A 49 4.91 17.90 0.07
CA ARG A 49 4.27 17.47 -1.18
C ARG A 49 4.75 16.10 -1.67
N ARG A 50 6.02 15.75 -1.43
CA ARG A 50 6.56 14.42 -1.74
C ARG A 50 5.98 13.35 -0.81
N GLY A 51 5.77 13.68 0.46
CA GLY A 51 5.11 12.81 1.43
C GLY A 51 3.67 12.53 1.04
N GLN A 52 2.91 13.53 0.58
CA GLN A 52 1.55 13.35 0.05
C GLN A 52 1.52 12.34 -1.09
N GLY A 53 2.44 12.46 -2.05
CA GLY A 53 2.59 11.48 -3.14
C GLY A 53 2.98 10.09 -2.64
N ALA A 54 3.83 10.01 -1.61
CA ALA A 54 4.23 8.75 -1.00
C ALA A 54 3.07 8.03 -0.30
N TYR A 55 2.23 8.77 0.42
CA TYR A 55 1.01 8.25 1.06
C TYR A 55 0.02 7.73 0.02
N PHE A 56 -0.23 8.51 -1.02
CA PHE A 56 -1.11 8.09 -2.12
C PHE A 56 -0.63 6.79 -2.78
N MET A 57 0.63 6.76 -3.21
CA MET A 57 1.20 5.56 -3.84
C MET A 57 1.22 4.35 -2.91
N GLY A 58 1.50 4.56 -1.62
CA GLY A 58 1.47 3.53 -0.60
C GLY A 58 0.07 2.94 -0.41
N GLY A 59 -0.96 3.78 -0.31
CA GLY A 59 -2.34 3.35 -0.18
C GLY A 59 -2.82 2.57 -1.41
N VAL A 60 -2.66 3.14 -2.61
CA VAL A 60 -3.06 2.47 -3.86
C VAL A 60 -2.38 1.11 -4.00
N SER A 61 -1.07 1.04 -3.76
CA SER A 61 -0.32 -0.22 -3.92
C SER A 61 -0.69 -1.26 -2.86
N PHE A 62 -0.92 -0.84 -1.62
CA PHE A 62 -1.32 -1.74 -0.55
C PHE A 62 -2.65 -2.43 -0.89
N TYR A 63 -3.71 -1.68 -1.19
CA TYR A 63 -5.04 -2.26 -1.41
C TYR A 63 -5.12 -3.03 -2.72
N PHE A 64 -4.43 -2.59 -3.77
CA PHE A 64 -4.32 -3.37 -5.01
C PHE A 64 -3.65 -4.73 -4.76
N ALA A 65 -2.49 -4.73 -4.10
CA ALA A 65 -1.77 -5.95 -3.76
C ALA A 65 -2.51 -6.83 -2.75
N PHE A 66 -3.31 -6.24 -1.85
CA PHE A 66 -4.11 -6.95 -0.86
C PHE A 66 -5.16 -7.86 -1.53
N ALA A 67 -5.83 -7.38 -2.57
CA ALA A 67 -6.77 -8.20 -3.34
C ALA A 67 -6.08 -9.40 -4.01
N LEU A 68 -4.87 -9.21 -4.53
CA LEU A 68 -4.06 -10.29 -5.11
C LEU A 68 -3.56 -11.27 -4.04
N ALA A 69 -3.13 -10.75 -2.89
CA ALA A 69 -2.66 -11.57 -1.77
C ALA A 69 -3.76 -12.51 -1.25
N PHE A 70 -4.98 -11.99 -1.10
CA PHE A 70 -6.13 -12.80 -0.69
C PHE A 70 -6.44 -13.92 -1.66
N ALA A 71 -6.36 -13.67 -2.98
CA ALA A 71 -6.56 -14.70 -3.98
C ALA A 71 -5.49 -15.79 -3.89
N LEU A 72 -4.22 -15.40 -3.88
CA LEU A 72 -3.08 -16.32 -3.82
C LEU A 72 -3.07 -17.15 -2.53
N LEU A 73 -3.30 -16.51 -1.38
CA LEU A 73 -3.31 -17.19 -0.08
C LEU A 73 -4.51 -18.13 0.10
N ARG A 74 -5.56 -17.99 -0.69
CA ARG A 74 -6.71 -18.90 -0.72
C ARG A 74 -6.62 -19.93 -1.84
N ASP A 75 -5.51 -20.01 -2.56
CA ASP A 75 -5.34 -20.88 -3.72
C ASP A 75 -6.44 -20.65 -4.79
N LYS A 76 -6.84 -19.38 -4.98
CA LYS A 76 -7.81 -18.96 -5.97
C LYS A 76 -7.12 -18.35 -7.18
N PRO A 77 -7.72 -18.43 -8.37
CA PRO A 77 -7.25 -17.70 -9.54
C PRO A 77 -7.13 -16.21 -9.23
N LEU A 78 -6.07 -15.57 -9.74
CA LEU A 78 -5.90 -14.14 -9.60
C LEU A 78 -7.05 -13.39 -10.27
N PRO A 79 -7.63 -12.37 -9.62
CA PRO A 79 -8.55 -11.48 -10.30
C PRO A 79 -7.82 -10.75 -11.43
N ASN A 80 -8.51 -10.49 -12.52
CA ASN A 80 -7.98 -9.69 -13.62
C ASN A 80 -8.00 -8.20 -13.24
N LEU A 81 -7.13 -7.83 -12.30
CA LEU A 81 -6.97 -6.45 -11.87
C LEU A 81 -6.17 -5.67 -12.91
N THR A 82 -6.85 -4.83 -13.63
CA THR A 82 -6.26 -3.89 -14.59
C THR A 82 -6.36 -2.48 -14.05
N PRO A 83 -5.64 -1.50 -14.65
CA PRO A 83 -5.81 -0.09 -14.30
C PRO A 83 -7.25 0.41 -14.41
N HIS A 84 -8.09 -0.24 -15.26
CA HIS A 84 -9.49 0.12 -15.47
C HIS A 84 -10.47 -0.56 -14.51
N SER A 85 -10.10 -1.71 -13.93
CA SER A 85 -10.98 -2.50 -13.07
C SER A 85 -10.79 -2.26 -11.58
N PHE A 86 -9.78 -1.48 -11.18
CA PHE A 86 -9.55 -1.09 -9.79
C PHE A 86 -9.85 0.39 -9.62
N GLY A 87 -10.88 0.68 -8.83
CA GLY A 87 -11.38 2.02 -8.57
C GLY A 87 -11.06 2.51 -7.17
N ILE A 88 -10.94 3.81 -7.04
CA ILE A 88 -10.70 4.52 -5.80
C ILE A 88 -11.75 5.62 -5.65
N GLN A 89 -12.28 5.80 -4.45
CA GLN A 89 -13.15 6.89 -4.08
C GLN A 89 -12.69 7.46 -2.75
N ARG A 90 -12.77 8.76 -2.62
CA ARG A 90 -12.59 9.45 -1.35
C ARG A 90 -13.94 9.62 -0.65
N ASP A 91 -13.97 9.30 0.64
CA ASP A 91 -15.08 9.58 1.54
C ASP A 91 -14.54 10.26 2.80
N GLY A 92 -14.67 11.59 2.87
CA GLY A 92 -14.03 12.38 3.92
C GLY A 92 -12.49 12.23 3.89
N ASN A 93 -11.91 11.70 4.95
CA ASN A 93 -10.48 11.40 5.07
C ASN A 93 -10.12 9.94 4.75
N LEU A 94 -11.12 9.12 4.40
CA LEU A 94 -10.94 7.73 4.07
C LEU A 94 -10.82 7.52 2.56
N LEU A 95 -10.10 6.48 2.16
CA LEU A 95 -10.13 5.94 0.80
C LEU A 95 -10.86 4.62 0.81
N ASN A 96 -11.86 4.54 -0.06
CA ASN A 96 -12.54 3.31 -0.38
C ASN A 96 -12.00 2.77 -1.70
N TYR A 97 -11.96 1.46 -1.83
CA TYR A 97 -11.44 0.77 -2.99
C TYR A 97 -12.49 -0.17 -3.56
N ARG A 98 -12.52 -0.28 -4.88
CA ARG A 98 -13.51 -1.11 -5.57
C ARG A 98 -12.87 -1.88 -6.70
N ILE A 99 -13.32 -3.12 -6.84
CA ILE A 99 -12.96 -3.98 -7.97
C ILE A 99 -14.21 -4.13 -8.84
N ALA A 100 -14.11 -3.81 -10.12
CA ALA A 100 -15.21 -3.98 -11.05
C ALA A 100 -15.64 -5.44 -11.16
N PRO A 101 -16.96 -5.75 -11.03
CA PRO A 101 -17.46 -7.11 -11.13
C PRO A 101 -17.16 -7.72 -12.51
N GLY A 102 -16.98 -9.02 -12.54
CA GLY A 102 -16.81 -9.75 -13.81
C GLY A 102 -15.48 -9.51 -14.52
N SER A 103 -14.48 -8.93 -13.85
CA SER A 103 -13.14 -8.75 -14.42
C SER A 103 -12.46 -10.08 -14.81
N GLY A 104 -13.06 -11.22 -14.44
CA GLY A 104 -12.55 -12.55 -14.76
C GLY A 104 -11.31 -12.91 -13.96
N THR A 105 -10.57 -13.90 -14.46
CA THR A 105 -9.29 -14.31 -13.86
C THR A 105 -8.15 -13.98 -14.79
N SER A 106 -7.00 -13.62 -14.22
CA SER A 106 -5.80 -13.31 -14.98
C SER A 106 -4.86 -14.52 -15.04
N PRO A 107 -4.37 -14.92 -16.22
CA PRO A 107 -3.26 -15.85 -16.35
C PRO A 107 -1.90 -15.18 -16.05
N VAL A 108 -1.90 -13.87 -15.89
CA VAL A 108 -0.69 -13.07 -15.70
C VAL A 108 -0.23 -13.14 -14.24
N ARG A 109 1.08 -13.09 -14.00
CA ARG A 109 1.66 -13.11 -12.65
C ARG A 109 1.28 -11.85 -11.88
N ALA A 110 1.11 -11.97 -10.56
CA ALA A 110 0.72 -10.88 -9.68
C ALA A 110 1.63 -9.64 -9.82
N GLY A 111 2.94 -9.83 -9.90
CA GLY A 111 3.88 -8.73 -10.08
C GLY A 111 3.67 -7.93 -11.37
N ALA A 112 3.33 -8.59 -12.48
CA ALA A 112 3.05 -7.91 -13.74
C ALA A 112 1.75 -7.10 -13.67
N LEU A 113 0.70 -7.62 -13.01
CA LEU A 113 -0.54 -6.86 -12.77
C LEU A 113 -0.27 -5.60 -11.95
N ILE A 114 0.56 -5.71 -10.91
CA ILE A 114 0.93 -4.57 -10.06
C ILE A 114 1.70 -3.53 -10.88
N GLU A 115 2.72 -3.94 -11.64
CA GLU A 115 3.51 -3.03 -12.47
C GLU A 115 2.64 -2.30 -13.50
N GLU A 116 1.80 -3.03 -14.23
CA GLU A 116 0.89 -2.47 -15.22
C GLU A 116 -0.07 -1.44 -14.61
N ALA A 117 -0.64 -1.74 -13.43
CA ALA A 117 -1.55 -0.82 -12.76
C ALA A 117 -0.88 0.47 -12.30
N HIS A 118 0.36 0.40 -11.81
CA HIS A 118 1.01 1.56 -11.19
C HIS A 118 1.84 2.40 -12.17
N ALA A 119 2.36 1.81 -13.25
CA ALA A 119 3.21 2.51 -14.20
C ALA A 119 2.61 3.83 -14.75
N PRO A 120 1.32 3.92 -15.11
CA PRO A 120 0.72 5.16 -15.57
C PRO A 120 0.70 6.28 -14.51
N LEU A 121 0.59 5.93 -13.22
CA LEU A 121 0.53 6.90 -12.13
C LEU A 121 1.90 7.55 -11.84
N ILE A 122 3.00 6.83 -12.07
CA ILE A 122 4.35 7.26 -11.69
C ILE A 122 4.70 8.64 -12.26
N ALA A 123 4.48 8.85 -13.54
CA ALA A 123 4.80 10.12 -14.19
C ALA A 123 3.94 11.28 -13.65
N ARG A 124 2.63 11.03 -13.45
CA ARG A 124 1.70 12.04 -12.95
C ARG A 124 2.00 12.44 -11.52
N VAL A 125 2.23 11.46 -10.63
CA VAL A 125 2.59 11.72 -9.23
C VAL A 125 3.95 12.42 -9.14
N ARG A 126 4.95 12.07 -9.97
CA ARG A 126 6.22 12.79 -10.05
C ARG A 126 6.02 14.25 -10.47
N GLU A 127 5.22 14.50 -11.49
CA GLU A 127 4.91 15.84 -11.96
C GLU A 127 4.28 16.70 -10.85
N ALA A 128 3.26 16.16 -10.17
CA ALA A 128 2.49 16.86 -9.15
C ALA A 128 3.25 17.05 -7.84
N THR A 129 4.10 16.10 -7.44
CA THR A 129 4.66 16.05 -6.09
C THR A 129 6.19 16.16 -6.04
N ARG A 130 6.88 16.01 -7.17
CA ARG A 130 8.34 15.90 -7.27
C ARG A 130 8.91 14.66 -6.56
N LEU A 131 8.08 13.67 -6.24
CA LEU A 131 8.54 12.37 -5.74
C LEU A 131 9.13 11.58 -6.92
N SER A 132 10.39 11.15 -6.81
CA SER A 132 11.08 10.47 -7.92
C SER A 132 10.47 9.10 -8.22
N ASP A 133 10.59 8.64 -9.47
CA ASP A 133 10.11 7.32 -9.91
C ASP A 133 10.68 6.19 -9.03
N ALA A 134 11.99 6.23 -8.75
CA ALA A 134 12.63 5.24 -7.91
C ALA A 134 12.07 5.22 -6.47
N ALA A 135 11.74 6.38 -5.91
CA ALA A 135 11.11 6.45 -4.59
C ALA A 135 9.69 5.86 -4.62
N GLN A 136 8.91 6.16 -5.67
CA GLN A 136 7.57 5.62 -5.84
C GLN A 136 7.59 4.08 -5.96
N TRP A 137 8.49 3.53 -6.79
CA TRP A 137 8.61 2.07 -6.92
C TRP A 137 9.00 1.38 -5.61
N ARG A 138 9.87 1.99 -4.80
CA ARG A 138 10.20 1.44 -3.46
C ARG A 138 9.01 1.47 -2.50
N ILE A 139 8.17 2.51 -2.57
CA ILE A 139 6.94 2.59 -1.78
C ILE A 139 5.94 1.54 -2.22
N ILE A 140 5.82 1.29 -3.53
CA ILE A 140 4.98 0.22 -4.08
C ILE A 140 5.45 -1.14 -3.55
N ALA A 141 6.77 -1.41 -3.52
CA ALA A 141 7.31 -2.64 -2.94
C ALA A 141 6.93 -2.81 -1.47
N ASP A 142 7.02 -1.74 -0.68
CA ASP A 142 6.58 -1.75 0.72
C ASP A 142 5.08 -2.02 0.84
N GLY A 143 4.27 -1.42 -0.02
CA GLY A 143 2.83 -1.65 -0.08
C GLY A 143 2.49 -3.11 -0.38
N ILE A 144 3.19 -3.73 -1.35
CA ILE A 144 3.05 -5.16 -1.68
C ILE A 144 3.38 -6.03 -0.46
N ALA A 145 4.58 -5.87 0.10
CA ALA A 145 5.02 -6.66 1.24
C ALA A 145 4.08 -6.52 2.44
N SER A 146 3.64 -5.28 2.73
CA SER A 146 2.66 -5.00 3.78
C SER A 146 1.33 -5.73 3.52
N ALA A 147 0.79 -5.64 2.32
CA ALA A 147 -0.47 -6.28 1.94
C ALA A 147 -0.45 -7.81 2.11
N PHE A 148 0.66 -8.45 1.72
CA PHE A 148 0.82 -9.90 1.88
C PHE A 148 0.99 -10.31 3.35
N LEU A 149 1.68 -9.50 4.17
CA LEU A 149 1.77 -9.72 5.60
C LEU A 149 0.38 -9.67 6.26
N TYR A 150 -0.36 -8.57 6.04
CA TYR A 150 -1.69 -8.38 6.62
C TYR A 150 -2.70 -9.41 6.15
N ALA A 151 -2.72 -9.74 4.85
CA ALA A 151 -3.57 -10.80 4.32
C ALA A 151 -3.22 -12.17 4.93
N GLY A 152 -1.92 -12.45 5.12
CA GLY A 152 -1.45 -13.66 5.78
C GLY A 152 -1.88 -13.73 7.24
N GLN A 153 -1.77 -12.64 7.99
CA GLN A 153 -2.23 -12.54 9.37
C GLN A 153 -3.74 -12.78 9.48
N HIS A 154 -4.52 -12.12 8.62
CA HIS A 154 -5.98 -12.29 8.61
C HIS A 154 -6.43 -13.72 8.27
N LEU A 155 -5.69 -14.40 7.42
CA LEU A 155 -6.00 -15.79 7.00
C LEU A 155 -5.29 -16.86 7.85
N GLU A 156 -4.60 -16.49 8.92
CA GLU A 156 -3.77 -17.39 9.74
C GLU A 156 -2.69 -18.11 8.91
N ARG A 157 -2.18 -17.43 7.88
CA ARG A 157 -1.14 -17.89 6.94
C ARG A 157 0.03 -16.92 6.84
N GLU A 158 0.41 -16.28 7.96
CA GLU A 158 1.40 -15.19 8.01
C GLU A 158 2.71 -15.56 7.31
N ALA A 159 3.29 -16.70 7.66
CA ALA A 159 4.56 -17.15 7.06
C ALA A 159 4.46 -17.32 5.53
N GLN A 160 3.34 -17.82 5.02
CA GLN A 160 3.09 -17.96 3.60
C GLN A 160 2.94 -16.59 2.94
N GLY A 161 2.20 -15.67 3.58
CA GLY A 161 2.04 -14.29 3.11
C GLY A 161 3.38 -13.58 2.99
N MET A 162 4.19 -13.60 4.04
CA MET A 162 5.53 -13.00 4.03
C MET A 162 6.42 -13.58 2.92
N LYS A 163 6.43 -14.90 2.75
CA LYS A 163 7.21 -15.56 1.70
C LYS A 163 6.80 -15.08 0.32
N LEU A 164 5.50 -15.13 0.00
CA LEU A 164 4.98 -14.69 -1.31
C LEU A 164 5.23 -13.19 -1.56
N GLY A 165 5.03 -12.35 -0.54
CA GLY A 165 5.33 -10.93 -0.63
C GLY A 165 6.78 -10.65 -1.00
N LEU A 166 7.74 -11.32 -0.33
CA LEU A 166 9.17 -11.18 -0.64
C LEU A 166 9.54 -11.76 -2.01
N GLU A 167 8.96 -12.89 -2.42
CA GLU A 167 9.19 -13.45 -3.75
C GLU A 167 8.79 -12.45 -4.85
N ILE A 168 7.68 -11.72 -4.67
CA ILE A 168 7.23 -10.72 -5.63
C ILE A 168 8.14 -9.49 -5.61
N VAL A 169 8.42 -8.91 -4.44
CA VAL A 169 9.20 -7.65 -4.36
C VAL A 169 10.69 -7.83 -4.66
N ARG A 170 11.19 -9.05 -4.58
CA ARG A 170 12.60 -9.41 -4.88
C ARG A 170 12.77 -10.00 -6.28
N ASP A 171 11.76 -10.05 -7.10
CA ASP A 171 11.88 -10.46 -8.50
C ASP A 171 12.47 -9.30 -9.33
N PRO A 172 13.72 -9.42 -9.83
CA PRO A 172 14.40 -8.34 -10.53
C PRO A 172 13.81 -8.02 -11.91
N THR A 173 12.82 -8.76 -12.36
CA THR A 173 12.12 -8.48 -13.62
C THR A 173 11.18 -7.29 -13.52
N TYR A 174 10.79 -6.87 -12.30
CA TYR A 174 9.86 -5.77 -12.06
C TYR A 174 10.56 -4.49 -11.63
N ARG A 175 10.01 -3.32 -12.01
CA ARG A 175 10.54 -1.99 -11.65
C ARG A 175 10.48 -1.71 -10.16
N PHE A 176 9.56 -2.34 -9.44
CA PHE A 176 9.46 -2.24 -7.98
C PHE A 176 10.42 -3.18 -7.24
N PHE A 177 11.32 -3.87 -7.93
CA PHE A 177 12.36 -4.67 -7.26
C PHE A 177 13.02 -3.88 -6.13
N ASN A 178 13.01 -4.45 -4.93
CA ASN A 178 13.59 -3.81 -3.75
C ASN A 178 14.18 -4.82 -2.78
N GLY A 179 15.49 -4.94 -2.77
CA GLY A 179 16.21 -5.81 -1.84
C GLY A 179 16.28 -5.32 -0.39
N HIS A 180 15.81 -4.09 -0.12
CA HIS A 180 15.78 -3.52 1.23
C HIS A 180 14.46 -3.77 1.97
N THR A 181 13.37 -4.02 1.24
CA THR A 181 12.09 -4.42 1.83
C THR A 181 12.20 -5.82 2.40
N ASP A 182 11.85 -5.99 3.68
CA ASP A 182 11.95 -7.23 4.42
C ASP A 182 10.94 -7.26 5.57
N TYR A 183 10.98 -8.27 6.40
CA TYR A 183 10.24 -8.33 7.65
C TYR A 183 11.18 -8.44 8.84
N ILE A 184 10.71 -7.99 9.99
CA ILE A 184 11.39 -8.12 11.28
C ILE A 184 10.40 -8.67 12.29
N GLU A 185 10.80 -9.69 13.01
CA GLU A 185 10.03 -10.24 14.13
C GLU A 185 10.46 -9.59 15.45
N VAL A 186 9.48 -9.11 16.21
CA VAL A 186 9.68 -8.53 17.54
C VAL A 186 8.55 -9.02 18.45
N GLU A 187 8.90 -9.61 19.59
CA GLU A 187 7.93 -10.14 20.58
C GLU A 187 6.90 -11.10 19.95
N GLY A 188 7.34 -11.95 19.02
CA GLY A 188 6.49 -12.92 18.33
C GLY A 188 5.52 -12.34 17.30
N LYS A 189 5.65 -11.05 16.95
CA LYS A 189 4.89 -10.41 15.88
C LYS A 189 5.81 -9.97 14.76
N CYS A 190 5.32 -10.10 13.52
CA CYS A 190 6.07 -9.67 12.34
C CYS A 190 5.65 -8.26 11.91
N PHE A 191 6.62 -7.46 11.54
CA PHE A 191 6.48 -6.08 11.08
C PHE A 191 7.19 -5.90 9.74
N LEU A 192 6.67 -5.02 8.90
CA LEU A 192 7.36 -4.64 7.68
C LEU A 192 8.65 -3.86 8.00
N LYS A 193 9.79 -4.32 7.48
CA LYS A 193 11.02 -3.53 7.39
C LYS A 193 11.02 -2.80 6.06
N ARG A 194 10.88 -1.47 6.11
CA ARG A 194 10.67 -0.64 4.93
C ARG A 194 11.92 -0.47 4.08
N GLY A 195 11.73 -0.60 2.77
CA GLY A 195 12.74 -0.28 1.76
C GLY A 195 12.50 1.06 1.07
N GLY A 196 11.34 1.69 1.29
CA GLY A 196 10.94 3.01 0.82
C GLY A 196 10.73 4.01 1.95
N CYS A 197 10.74 5.30 1.64
CA CYS A 197 10.52 6.37 2.60
C CYS A 197 9.16 7.04 2.39
N CYS A 198 8.27 6.95 3.38
CA CYS A 198 6.96 7.62 3.37
C CYS A 198 7.02 9.12 3.65
N ARG A 199 8.17 9.65 4.12
CA ARG A 199 8.40 11.06 4.48
C ARG A 199 7.54 11.57 5.64
N TYR A 200 6.92 10.71 6.44
CA TYR A 200 6.11 11.08 7.58
C TYR A 200 6.83 12.05 8.55
N TYR A 201 8.16 11.95 8.63
CA TYR A 201 8.99 12.86 9.45
C TYR A 201 8.92 14.33 9.00
N THR A 202 8.30 14.66 7.88
CA THR A 202 8.09 16.05 7.43
C THR A 202 6.80 16.66 7.97
N ALA A 203 5.87 15.87 8.50
CA ALA A 203 4.68 16.37 9.18
C ALA A 203 5.05 17.05 10.51
N ASP A 204 4.22 17.97 10.99
CA ASP A 204 4.49 18.76 12.21
C ASP A 204 4.66 17.88 13.45
N ALA A 205 3.81 16.83 13.60
CA ALA A 205 3.93 15.83 14.65
C ALA A 205 4.72 14.59 14.17
N GLY A 206 5.34 14.66 13.00
CA GLY A 206 5.98 13.54 12.33
C GLY A 206 7.28 13.10 13.00
N SER A 207 7.59 11.83 12.86
CA SER A 207 8.84 11.22 13.30
C SER A 207 9.27 10.13 12.33
N PHE A 208 10.47 9.59 12.50
CA PHE A 208 10.84 8.40 11.74
C PHE A 208 9.97 7.21 12.15
N CYS A 209 9.43 6.48 11.17
CA CYS A 209 8.72 5.22 11.43
C CYS A 209 9.58 4.25 12.24
N ALA A 210 8.98 3.28 12.93
CA ALA A 210 9.74 2.30 13.71
C ALA A 210 10.77 1.54 12.86
N THR A 211 10.43 1.22 11.61
CA THR A 211 11.31 0.53 10.65
C THR A 211 11.74 1.46 9.51
N CYS A 212 11.92 2.75 9.78
CA CYS A 212 12.28 3.75 8.77
C CYS A 212 13.63 3.42 8.12
N ILE A 213 13.70 3.48 6.79
CA ILE A 213 14.97 3.29 6.04
C ILE A 213 16.06 4.32 6.43
N LEU A 214 15.66 5.45 7.01
CA LEU A 214 16.59 6.49 7.50
C LEU A 214 17.06 6.24 8.94
N ARG A 215 16.54 5.22 9.61
CA ARG A 215 16.96 4.82 10.97
C ARG A 215 17.99 3.69 10.87
N PRO A 216 19.01 3.67 11.73
CA PRO A 216 19.91 2.52 11.84
C PRO A 216 19.15 1.22 12.04
N ALA A 217 19.55 0.16 11.35
CA ALA A 217 18.79 -1.11 11.35
C ALA A 217 18.75 -1.80 12.72
N ASP A 218 19.77 -1.62 13.54
CA ASP A 218 19.87 -2.13 14.91
C ASP A 218 18.92 -1.42 15.89
N GLU A 219 18.42 -0.23 15.57
CA GLU A 219 17.43 0.48 16.37
C GLU A 219 15.99 0.02 16.10
N HIS A 220 15.70 -0.66 14.98
CA HIS A 220 14.33 -0.99 14.56
C HIS A 220 13.57 -1.79 15.64
N ALA A 221 14.17 -2.85 16.18
CA ALA A 221 13.51 -3.70 17.16
C ALA A 221 13.18 -2.95 18.46
N GLY A 222 14.08 -2.07 18.92
CA GLY A 222 13.85 -1.23 20.09
C GLY A 222 12.71 -0.26 19.87
N GLU A 223 12.67 0.39 18.71
CA GLU A 223 11.61 1.34 18.39
C GLU A 223 10.24 0.68 18.22
N ILE A 224 10.21 -0.56 17.65
CA ILE A 224 8.98 -1.36 17.57
C ILE A 224 8.48 -1.70 18.99
N ARG A 225 9.37 -2.18 19.89
CA ARG A 225 8.98 -2.44 21.29
C ARG A 225 8.36 -1.21 21.94
N ARG A 226 9.06 -0.10 21.84
CA ARG A 226 8.59 1.16 22.43
C ARG A 226 7.20 1.55 21.95
N ARG A 227 6.92 1.47 20.64
CA ARG A 227 5.65 1.94 20.07
C ARG A 227 4.49 0.96 20.23
N TYR A 228 4.75 -0.32 20.10
CA TYR A 228 3.68 -1.32 19.98
C TYR A 228 3.49 -2.18 21.24
N PHE A 229 4.46 -2.19 22.15
CA PHE A 229 4.40 -3.06 23.34
C PHE A 229 4.53 -2.28 24.67
N GLU A 230 5.28 -1.17 24.70
CA GLU A 230 5.57 -0.40 25.91
C GLU A 230 4.69 0.84 26.07
N THR A 231 4.04 1.34 25.01
CA THR A 231 3.13 2.50 25.11
C THR A 231 1.86 2.08 25.82
N GLU A 232 1.45 2.83 26.85
CA GLU A 232 0.27 2.54 27.67
C GLU A 232 -1.04 2.43 26.87
N PRO A 233 -2.07 1.70 27.39
CA PRO A 233 -3.28 1.34 26.63
C PRO A 233 -4.12 2.53 26.13
N GLU A 234 -3.91 3.73 26.62
CA GLU A 234 -4.71 4.92 26.24
C GLU A 234 -4.50 5.37 24.78
N LEU A 235 -3.37 5.05 24.15
CA LEU A 235 -3.11 5.37 22.74
C LEU A 235 -3.59 4.28 21.76
N LYS A 236 -3.90 3.07 22.25
CA LYS A 236 -4.35 1.94 21.40
C LYS A 236 -5.79 2.07 20.92
N ALA A 237 -6.58 2.96 21.49
CA ALA A 237 -8.00 3.15 21.13
C ALA A 237 -8.23 4.04 19.89
N VAL A 238 -7.17 4.64 19.34
CA VAL A 238 -7.27 5.57 18.19
C VAL A 238 -6.81 4.90 16.87
N GLU A 239 -6.15 3.74 16.94
CA GLU A 239 -5.57 3.04 15.77
C GLU A 239 -6.27 1.71 15.42
N ALA A 240 -7.44 1.41 16.02
CA ALA A 240 -8.21 0.19 15.75
C ALA A 240 -9.40 0.43 14.80
#